data_be40f72ba21bfc704d48f5d92a6faabc
#
_entry.id   be40f72ba21bfc704d48f5d92a6faabc
#
_cell.length_a   1.000
_cell.length_b   1.000
_cell.length_c   1.000
_cell.angle_alpha   90.00
_cell.angle_beta   90.00
_cell.angle_gamma   90.00
#
_symmetry.space_group_name_H-M   'P 1'
#
loop_
_entity.id
_entity.type
_entity.pdbx_description
1 polymer ?
#
loop_
_entity_poly.entity_id
_entity_poly.type
_entity_poly.pdbx_seq_one_letter_code
_entity_poly.pdbx_strand_id
1 'polypeptide(L)'
;MSVARKARKVTTHTLLEMKASSEKITMLTAYDYSLAKIVDGGGVDVILVGDSASNVMAGNDTTIPITLDQMIYHAQCVVRAVDRALIVVDMPFGSYQGDSKEALASAIRIMKESGAHAVKLEGGSEVVESVERILSAGIPVMGHLGLTPQSIYKFGT
;
A
#
# COMPACT_ATOMS: atom_id res chain seq x y z
N MET A 1 15.24 -2.92 -35.10
CA MET A 1 14.37 -3.29 -33.97
C MET A 1 14.80 -2.45 -32.78
N SER A 2 14.00 -1.45 -32.37
CA SER A 2 14.26 -0.66 -31.17
C SER A 2 14.04 -1.56 -29.95
N VAL A 3 15.09 -1.86 -29.19
CA VAL A 3 14.97 -2.49 -27.88
C VAL A 3 14.31 -1.45 -26.98
N ALA A 4 13.02 -1.59 -26.74
CA ALA A 4 12.31 -0.76 -25.78
C ALA A 4 13.05 -0.87 -24.44
N ARG A 5 13.67 0.21 -24.00
CA ARG A 5 14.40 0.28 -22.73
C ARG A 5 13.37 0.03 -21.63
N LYS A 6 13.42 -1.14 -20.98
CA LYS A 6 12.51 -1.46 -19.89
C LYS A 6 12.56 -0.34 -18.87
N ALA A 7 11.44 0.29 -18.58
CA ALA A 7 11.38 1.41 -17.65
C ALA A 7 11.99 1.00 -16.30
N ARG A 8 12.85 1.86 -15.72
CA ARG A 8 13.47 1.59 -14.41
C ARG A 8 12.37 1.53 -13.35
N LYS A 9 12.30 0.45 -12.59
CA LYS A 9 11.34 0.30 -11.49
C LYS A 9 11.56 1.37 -10.43
N VAL A 10 10.47 1.92 -9.91
CA VAL A 10 10.48 2.82 -8.76
C VAL A 10 10.68 1.99 -7.49
N THR A 11 11.59 2.43 -6.65
CA THR A 11 11.90 1.82 -5.36
C THR A 11 11.81 2.87 -4.25
N THR A 12 11.87 2.45 -2.99
CA THR A 12 11.96 3.38 -1.86
C THR A 12 13.17 4.32 -1.99
N HIS A 13 14.30 3.81 -2.51
CA HIS A 13 15.48 4.63 -2.79
C HIS A 13 15.21 5.70 -3.86
N THR A 14 14.49 5.34 -4.94
CA THR A 14 14.07 6.30 -5.97
C THR A 14 13.24 7.44 -5.36
N LEU A 15 12.31 7.13 -4.46
CA LEU A 15 11.50 8.15 -3.78
C LEU A 15 12.34 9.08 -2.90
N LEU A 16 13.39 8.56 -2.25
CA LEU A 16 14.33 9.38 -1.49
C LEU A 16 15.15 10.32 -2.40
N GLU A 17 15.61 9.83 -3.55
CA GLU A 17 16.31 10.64 -4.57
C GLU A 17 15.40 11.77 -5.09
N MET A 18 14.13 11.47 -5.42
CA MET A 18 13.15 12.45 -5.87
C MET A 18 12.90 13.52 -4.80
N LYS A 19 12.74 13.12 -3.53
CA LYS A 19 12.59 14.06 -2.42
C LYS A 19 13.81 14.96 -2.27
N ALA A 20 15.01 14.41 -2.36
CA ALA A 20 16.26 15.18 -2.25
C ALA A 20 16.43 16.20 -3.38
N SER A 21 15.95 15.88 -4.59
CA SER A 21 15.96 16.78 -5.75
C SER A 21 14.73 17.69 -5.86
N SER A 22 13.84 17.68 -4.85
CA SER A 22 12.58 18.45 -4.85
C SER A 22 11.62 18.06 -6.01
N GLU A 23 11.77 16.87 -6.55
CA GLU A 23 10.86 16.31 -7.55
C GLU A 23 9.57 15.81 -6.87
N LYS A 24 8.42 16.09 -7.47
CA LYS A 24 7.13 15.66 -6.93
C LYS A 24 6.90 14.19 -7.18
N ILE A 25 6.49 13.46 -6.14
CA ILE A 25 6.11 12.05 -6.21
C ILE A 25 4.62 11.96 -6.49
N THR A 26 4.25 11.23 -7.54
CA THR A 26 2.86 10.99 -7.89
C THR A 26 2.39 9.65 -7.37
N MET A 27 1.19 9.63 -6.75
CA MET A 27 0.59 8.40 -6.22
C MET A 27 -0.91 8.35 -6.54
N LEU A 28 -1.37 7.22 -7.05
CA LEU A 28 -2.77 6.94 -7.31
C LEU A 28 -3.18 5.57 -6.77
N THR A 29 -4.47 5.42 -6.47
CA THR A 29 -5.04 4.12 -6.08
C THR A 29 -5.40 3.28 -7.30
N ALA A 30 -5.24 1.96 -7.17
CA ALA A 30 -5.80 0.98 -8.08
C ALA A 30 -6.09 -0.34 -7.34
N TYR A 31 -7.13 -1.06 -7.77
CA TYR A 31 -7.62 -2.24 -7.05
C TYR A 31 -7.75 -3.48 -7.94
N ASP A 32 -7.60 -3.34 -9.23
CA ASP A 32 -7.72 -4.42 -10.22
C ASP A 32 -6.63 -4.33 -11.29
N TYR A 33 -6.52 -5.38 -12.08
CA TYR A 33 -5.53 -5.51 -13.15
C TYR A 33 -5.66 -4.43 -14.23
N SER A 34 -6.87 -4.15 -14.68
CA SER A 34 -7.10 -3.29 -15.84
C SER A 34 -6.80 -1.83 -15.52
N LEU A 35 -7.31 -1.34 -14.37
CA LEU A 35 -7.04 0.02 -13.91
C LEU A 35 -5.57 0.21 -13.56
N ALA A 36 -4.95 -0.75 -12.85
CA ALA A 36 -3.54 -0.67 -12.49
C ALA A 36 -2.62 -0.57 -13.71
N LYS A 37 -2.92 -1.31 -14.79
CA LYS A 37 -2.17 -1.24 -16.05
C LYS A 37 -2.27 0.13 -16.71
N ILE A 38 -3.45 0.76 -16.68
CA ILE A 38 -3.67 2.12 -17.22
C ILE A 38 -2.90 3.14 -16.38
N VAL A 39 -2.98 3.04 -15.06
CA VAL A 39 -2.33 3.95 -14.11
C VAL A 39 -0.80 3.86 -14.22
N ASP A 40 -0.24 2.65 -14.27
CA ASP A 40 1.21 2.44 -14.46
C ASP A 40 1.68 2.98 -15.82
N GLY A 41 0.89 2.75 -16.87
CA GLY A 41 1.15 3.28 -18.21
C GLY A 41 1.11 4.82 -18.28
N GLY A 42 0.39 5.46 -17.35
CA GLY A 42 0.38 6.92 -17.15
C GLY A 42 1.65 7.47 -16.48
N GLY A 43 2.53 6.59 -15.99
CA GLY A 43 3.85 6.96 -15.45
C GLY A 43 3.85 7.42 -14.00
N VAL A 44 2.82 7.08 -13.19
CA VAL A 44 2.81 7.37 -11.75
C VAL A 44 3.95 6.65 -11.03
N ASP A 45 4.45 7.23 -9.94
CA ASP A 45 5.59 6.68 -9.20
C ASP A 45 5.17 5.62 -8.20
N VAL A 46 3.98 5.76 -7.61
CA VAL A 46 3.46 4.84 -6.60
C VAL A 46 2.01 4.48 -6.93
N ILE A 47 1.68 3.20 -6.81
CA ILE A 47 0.30 2.71 -6.83
C ILE A 47 -0.04 2.19 -5.44
N LEU A 48 -1.14 2.72 -4.88
CA LEU A 48 -1.67 2.28 -3.60
C LEU A 48 -2.81 1.29 -3.82
N VAL A 49 -2.69 0.12 -3.26
CA VAL A 49 -3.83 -0.79 -3.05
C VAL A 49 -4.43 -0.42 -1.69
N GLY A 50 -5.39 0.51 -1.71
CA GLY A 50 -5.99 1.08 -0.52
C GLY A 50 -7.08 0.20 0.09
N ASP A 51 -7.25 0.23 1.41
CA ASP A 51 -8.38 -0.39 2.10
C ASP A 51 -9.72 0.26 1.73
N SER A 52 -9.68 1.44 1.09
CA SER A 52 -10.83 2.06 0.41
C SER A 52 -11.45 1.16 -0.69
N ALA A 53 -10.80 0.04 -1.07
CA ALA A 53 -11.44 -1.03 -1.83
C ALA A 53 -12.73 -1.53 -1.15
N SER A 54 -12.81 -1.46 0.19
CA SER A 54 -14.04 -1.73 0.94
C SER A 54 -15.21 -0.89 0.44
N ASN A 55 -14.99 0.39 0.20
CA ASN A 55 -16.02 1.31 -0.27
C ASN A 55 -16.26 1.16 -1.78
N VAL A 56 -15.19 1.30 -2.58
CA VAL A 56 -15.33 1.50 -4.03
C VAL A 56 -15.47 0.20 -4.83
N MET A 57 -15.05 -0.94 -4.26
CA MET A 57 -15.15 -2.25 -4.91
C MET A 57 -16.23 -3.13 -4.27
N ALA A 58 -16.37 -3.09 -2.92
CA ALA A 58 -17.32 -3.92 -2.21
C ALA A 58 -18.61 -3.18 -1.82
N GLY A 59 -18.66 -1.83 -1.91
CA GLY A 59 -19.85 -1.02 -1.63
C GLY A 59 -20.15 -0.86 -0.12
N ASN A 60 -19.17 -1.09 0.76
CA ASN A 60 -19.33 -0.87 2.18
C ASN A 60 -19.28 0.63 2.53
N ASP A 61 -19.90 1.04 3.62
CA ASP A 61 -19.92 2.44 4.07
C ASP A 61 -18.56 2.92 4.60
N THR A 62 -17.71 1.99 5.09
CA THR A 62 -16.40 2.31 5.68
C THR A 62 -15.31 1.36 5.16
N THR A 63 -14.04 1.69 5.45
CA THR A 63 -12.90 0.82 5.11
C THR A 63 -12.76 -0.38 6.07
N ILE A 64 -13.44 -0.36 7.22
CA ILE A 64 -13.28 -1.33 8.31
C ILE A 64 -13.60 -2.78 7.91
N PRO A 65 -14.64 -3.10 7.12
CA PRO A 65 -15.02 -4.48 6.84
C PRO A 65 -14.08 -5.28 5.97
N ILE A 66 -13.17 -4.62 5.22
CA ILE A 66 -12.30 -5.34 4.28
C ILE A 66 -11.32 -6.23 5.03
N THR A 67 -11.20 -7.47 4.57
CA THR A 67 -10.32 -8.47 5.20
C THR A 67 -8.90 -8.45 4.62
N LEU A 68 -7.95 -9.03 5.36
CA LEU A 68 -6.58 -9.21 4.89
C LEU A 68 -6.52 -10.02 3.58
N ASP A 69 -7.34 -11.07 3.46
CA ASP A 69 -7.40 -11.92 2.27
C ASP A 69 -7.92 -11.14 1.05
N GLN A 70 -8.91 -10.28 1.22
CA GLN A 70 -9.40 -9.40 0.16
C GLN A 70 -8.34 -8.40 -0.27
N MET A 71 -7.61 -7.79 0.68
CA MET A 71 -6.50 -6.90 0.37
C MET A 71 -5.39 -7.61 -0.41
N ILE A 72 -5.04 -8.83 -0.03
CA ILE A 72 -4.07 -9.66 -0.75
C ILE A 72 -4.56 -9.96 -2.16
N TYR A 73 -5.84 -10.30 -2.35
CA TYR A 73 -6.43 -10.52 -3.68
C TYR A 73 -6.30 -9.29 -4.58
N HIS A 74 -6.71 -8.11 -4.11
CA HIS A 74 -6.56 -6.86 -4.86
C HIS A 74 -5.10 -6.56 -5.18
N ALA A 75 -4.21 -6.74 -4.21
CA ALA A 75 -2.78 -6.55 -4.40
C ALA A 75 -2.20 -7.48 -5.47
N GLN A 76 -2.60 -8.75 -5.50
CA GLN A 76 -2.20 -9.71 -6.55
C GLN A 76 -2.64 -9.24 -7.95
N CYS A 77 -3.85 -8.70 -8.08
CA CYS A 77 -4.34 -8.18 -9.34
C CYS A 77 -3.49 -7.01 -9.83
N VAL A 78 -3.16 -6.07 -8.93
CA VAL A 78 -2.34 -4.89 -9.23
C VAL A 78 -0.90 -5.27 -9.56
N VAL A 79 -0.27 -6.13 -8.75
CA VAL A 79 1.13 -6.56 -8.95
C VAL A 79 1.34 -7.21 -10.33
N ARG A 80 0.38 -7.99 -10.82
CA ARG A 80 0.45 -8.61 -12.15
C ARG A 80 0.39 -7.61 -13.30
N ALA A 81 -0.15 -6.41 -13.07
CA ALA A 81 -0.37 -5.39 -14.09
C ALA A 81 0.74 -4.36 -14.19
N VAL A 82 1.52 -4.19 -13.11
CA VAL A 82 2.44 -3.06 -12.92
C VAL A 82 3.86 -3.45 -13.28
N ASP A 83 4.47 -2.68 -14.16
CA ASP A 83 5.86 -2.89 -14.59
C ASP A 83 6.84 -1.92 -13.91
N ARG A 84 6.41 -0.68 -13.60
CA ARG A 84 7.28 0.42 -13.15
C ARG A 84 7.02 0.87 -11.72
N ALA A 85 5.78 1.19 -11.37
CA ALA A 85 5.45 1.87 -10.12
C ALA A 85 5.80 1.04 -8.87
N LEU A 86 6.12 1.72 -7.77
CA LEU A 86 6.20 1.11 -6.45
C LEU A 86 4.78 0.76 -5.97
N ILE A 87 4.56 -0.48 -5.57
CA ILE A 87 3.26 -0.94 -5.08
C ILE A 87 3.26 -0.96 -3.57
N VAL A 88 2.35 -0.19 -2.98
CA VAL A 88 2.11 -0.12 -1.54
C VAL A 88 0.73 -0.69 -1.25
N VAL A 89 0.58 -1.50 -0.21
CA VAL A 89 -0.68 -2.14 0.17
C VAL A 89 -1.06 -1.72 1.58
N ASP A 90 -2.30 -1.26 1.75
CA ASP A 90 -2.84 -0.96 3.07
C ASP A 90 -3.00 -2.23 3.90
N MET A 91 -2.55 -2.17 5.12
CA MET A 91 -2.90 -3.15 6.14
C MET A 91 -4.32 -2.84 6.65
N PRO A 92 -5.30 -3.74 6.49
CA PRO A 92 -6.68 -3.47 6.88
C PRO A 92 -6.83 -3.34 8.39
N PHE A 93 -7.92 -2.70 8.81
CA PHE A 93 -8.25 -2.56 10.24
C PHE A 93 -8.26 -3.91 10.94
N GLY A 94 -7.69 -3.95 12.15
CA GLY A 94 -7.57 -5.16 12.97
C GLY A 94 -6.34 -6.02 12.68
N SER A 95 -5.57 -5.73 11.62
CA SER A 95 -4.40 -6.53 11.24
C SER A 95 -3.07 -6.06 11.85
N TYR A 96 -3.06 -4.91 12.56
CA TYR A 96 -1.81 -4.34 13.10
C TYR A 96 -1.99 -3.54 14.40
N GLN A 97 -3.23 -3.28 14.86
CA GLN A 97 -3.49 -2.45 16.03
C GLN A 97 -3.37 -3.21 17.36
N GLY A 98 -3.56 -4.52 17.35
CA GLY A 98 -3.65 -5.33 18.57
C GLY A 98 -2.29 -5.77 19.11
N ASP A 99 -1.46 -6.38 18.27
CA ASP A 99 -0.17 -6.97 18.65
C ASP A 99 0.84 -6.80 17.53
N SER A 100 2.07 -6.42 17.86
CA SER A 100 3.12 -6.17 16.90
C SER A 100 3.60 -7.44 16.18
N LYS A 101 3.47 -8.64 16.78
CA LYS A 101 3.79 -9.92 16.12
C LYS A 101 2.72 -10.28 15.10
N GLU A 102 1.45 -10.04 15.40
CA GLU A 102 0.34 -10.23 14.47
C GLU A 102 0.44 -9.22 13.31
N ALA A 103 0.84 -7.97 13.60
CA ALA A 103 1.13 -6.97 12.59
C ALA A 103 2.23 -7.44 11.61
N LEU A 104 3.34 -7.97 12.12
CA LEU A 104 4.39 -8.54 11.29
C LEU A 104 3.89 -9.75 10.48
N ALA A 105 3.13 -10.66 11.09
CA ALA A 105 2.58 -11.81 10.38
C ALA A 105 1.66 -11.38 9.21
N SER A 106 0.80 -10.38 9.44
CA SER A 106 -0.06 -9.80 8.41
C SER A 106 0.74 -9.14 7.29
N ALA A 107 1.76 -8.35 7.63
CA ALA A 107 2.65 -7.73 6.66
C ALA A 107 3.40 -8.77 5.81
N ILE A 108 3.93 -9.83 6.43
CA ILE A 108 4.59 -10.95 5.73
C ILE A 108 3.63 -11.62 4.75
N ARG A 109 2.37 -11.84 5.13
CA ARG A 109 1.35 -12.41 4.24
C ARG A 109 1.14 -11.52 3.02
N ILE A 110 0.93 -10.21 3.21
CA ILE A 110 0.78 -9.25 2.10
C ILE A 110 1.98 -9.37 1.16
N MET A 111 3.20 -9.26 1.66
CA MET A 111 4.41 -9.28 0.83
C MET A 111 4.59 -10.60 0.07
N LYS A 112 4.46 -11.72 0.76
CA LYS A 112 4.70 -13.06 0.17
C LYS A 112 3.61 -13.51 -0.78
N GLU A 113 2.35 -13.27 -0.43
CA GLU A 113 1.22 -13.79 -1.19
C GLU A 113 0.87 -12.89 -2.38
N SER A 114 1.13 -11.57 -2.31
CA SER A 114 0.83 -10.65 -3.39
C SER A 114 2.05 -10.28 -4.26
N GLY A 115 3.25 -10.24 -3.67
CA GLY A 115 4.44 -9.70 -4.31
C GLY A 115 4.52 -8.16 -4.26
N ALA A 116 3.76 -7.51 -3.37
CA ALA A 116 3.84 -6.07 -3.12
C ALA A 116 5.22 -5.64 -2.63
N HIS A 117 5.50 -4.33 -2.68
CA HIS A 117 6.82 -3.77 -2.39
C HIS A 117 6.91 -3.10 -1.01
N ALA A 118 5.79 -2.68 -0.45
CA ALA A 118 5.69 -2.02 0.85
C ALA A 118 4.28 -2.18 1.42
N VAL A 119 4.13 -1.94 2.72
CA VAL A 119 2.82 -1.86 3.38
C VAL A 119 2.54 -0.45 3.89
N LYS A 120 1.26 -0.07 4.06
CA LYS A 120 0.86 1.19 4.69
C LYS A 120 0.01 0.91 5.92
N LEU A 121 0.22 1.70 6.98
CA LEU A 121 -0.53 1.65 8.24
C LEU A 121 -1.00 3.05 8.62
N GLU A 122 -2.13 3.10 9.32
CA GLU A 122 -2.71 4.33 9.88
C GLU A 122 -2.45 4.39 11.38
N GLY A 123 -2.17 5.61 11.86
CA GLY A 123 -1.97 5.89 13.28
C GLY A 123 -0.61 6.51 13.58
N GLY A 124 -0.47 6.98 14.81
CA GLY A 124 0.72 7.65 15.33
C GLY A 124 1.49 6.77 16.34
N SER A 125 1.68 7.31 17.54
CA SER A 125 2.44 6.64 18.61
C SER A 125 1.90 5.29 19.02
N GLU A 126 0.59 5.06 18.86
CA GLU A 126 -0.10 3.83 19.22
C GLU A 126 0.27 2.62 18.37
N VAL A 127 0.84 2.83 17.17
CA VAL A 127 1.24 1.75 16.24
C VAL A 127 2.75 1.68 16.01
N VAL A 128 3.54 2.48 16.73
CA VAL A 128 5.01 2.56 16.55
C VAL A 128 5.67 1.20 16.72
N GLU A 129 5.29 0.41 17.73
CA GLU A 129 5.87 -0.91 17.95
C GLU A 129 5.64 -1.84 16.75
N SER A 130 4.44 -1.81 16.17
CA SER A 130 4.11 -2.58 14.97
C SER A 130 4.96 -2.13 13.76
N VAL A 131 5.12 -0.81 13.59
CA VAL A 131 5.96 -0.24 12.52
C VAL A 131 7.41 -0.68 12.67
N GLU A 132 8.00 -0.54 13.86
CA GLU A 132 9.39 -0.91 14.13
C GLU A 132 9.64 -2.41 13.89
N ARG A 133 8.70 -3.25 14.30
CA ARG A 133 8.78 -4.70 14.10
C ARG A 133 8.71 -5.08 12.62
N ILE A 134 7.84 -4.46 11.85
CA ILE A 134 7.73 -4.68 10.40
C ILE A 134 9.00 -4.20 9.69
N LEU A 135 9.51 -3.02 10.04
CA LEU A 135 10.74 -2.48 9.48
C LEU A 135 11.96 -3.36 9.80
N SER A 136 12.05 -3.90 11.03
CA SER A 136 13.14 -4.79 11.44
C SER A 136 13.20 -6.09 10.65
N ALA A 137 12.07 -6.52 10.06
CA ALA A 137 11.99 -7.66 9.15
C ALA A 137 12.35 -7.32 7.69
N GLY A 138 12.72 -6.06 7.40
CA GLY A 138 13.11 -5.60 6.07
C GLY A 138 11.93 -5.22 5.17
N ILE A 139 10.72 -5.08 5.70
CA ILE A 139 9.53 -4.66 4.95
C ILE A 139 9.40 -3.14 5.02
N PRO A 140 9.40 -2.42 3.89
CA PRO A 140 9.20 -0.98 3.88
C PRO A 140 7.79 -0.61 4.36
N VAL A 141 7.70 0.47 5.14
CA VAL A 141 6.44 0.97 5.71
C VAL A 141 6.18 2.41 5.26
N MET A 142 4.96 2.67 4.84
CA MET A 142 4.40 4.01 4.64
C MET A 142 3.47 4.34 5.82
N GLY A 143 3.71 5.46 6.51
CA GLY A 143 2.83 5.94 7.57
C GLY A 143 1.72 6.83 7.02
N HIS A 144 0.49 6.70 7.56
CA HIS A 144 -0.63 7.61 7.29
C HIS A 144 -1.01 8.31 8.59
N LEU A 145 -0.79 9.61 8.63
CA LEU A 145 -1.06 10.48 9.77
C LEU A 145 -2.17 11.49 9.44
N GLY A 146 -2.80 12.04 10.46
CA GLY A 146 -3.87 13.01 10.33
C GLY A 146 -5.25 12.37 10.38
N LEU A 147 -6.10 12.65 9.39
CA LEU A 147 -7.42 12.01 9.29
C LEU A 147 -7.26 10.61 8.70
N THR A 148 -7.49 9.61 9.53
CA THR A 148 -7.32 8.20 9.20
C THR A 148 -8.68 7.51 9.05
N PRO A 149 -9.06 7.01 7.84
CA PRO A 149 -10.37 6.40 7.60
C PRO A 149 -10.70 5.21 8.50
N GLN A 150 -9.70 4.42 8.91
CA GLN A 150 -9.91 3.32 9.87
C GLN A 150 -10.35 3.79 11.27
N SER A 151 -10.10 5.06 11.59
CA SER A 151 -10.51 5.68 12.87
C SER A 151 -11.82 6.48 12.76
N ILE A 152 -12.65 6.22 11.72
CA ILE A 152 -13.85 7.01 11.43
C ILE A 152 -14.82 7.12 12.62
N TYR A 153 -15.02 6.04 13.35
CA TYR A 153 -15.89 6.04 14.52
C TYR A 153 -15.31 6.77 15.74
N LYS A 154 -13.97 6.98 15.76
CA LYS A 154 -13.32 7.78 16.80
C LYS A 154 -13.46 9.27 16.55
N PHE A 155 -13.37 9.69 15.30
CA PHE A 155 -13.38 11.12 14.94
C PHE A 155 -14.79 11.64 14.67
N GLY A 156 -15.71 10.79 14.26
CA GLY A 156 -17.02 11.17 13.73
C GLY A 156 -16.90 11.81 12.34
N THR A 157 -17.92 11.71 11.55
CA THR A 157 -18.06 12.42 10.25
C THR A 157 -19.36 13.19 10.23
#